data_c21761e8bd0dee03e440ad3c3820ae27
#
_entry.id   c21761e8bd0dee03e440ad3c3820ae27
#
_cell.length_a   1.000
_cell.length_b   1.000
_cell.length_c   1.000
_cell.angle_alpha   90.00
_cell.angle_beta   90.00
_cell.angle_gamma   90.00
#
_symmetry.space_group_name_H-M   'P 1'
#
loop_
_entity.id
_entity.type
_entity.pdbx_description
1 polymer ?
#
loop_
_entity_poly.entity_id
_entity_poly.type
_entity_poly.pdbx_seq_one_letter_code
_entity_poly.pdbx_strand_id
1 'polypeptide(L)'
;MQSLQVSLSVAIPENMVLVQKVELKELREQGLKGVYWSMKDLEQRTSKKHEWIKENILYPSRFRKILDVENGGFVYYPKSKGQTWSFQATKMADFLDKHFKDIYSV
;
A
#
# COMPACT_ATOMS: atom_id res chain seq x y z
N MET A 1 -19.18 -18.67 -36.53
CA MET A 1 -18.53 -18.58 -36.10
C MET A 1 -18.22 -18.67 -35.49
N GLN A 2 -18.38 -18.71 -35.42
CA GLN A 2 -17.82 -18.73 -34.75
C GLN A 2 -17.20 -18.92 -34.35
N SER A 3 -17.61 -19.45 -34.48
CA SER A 3 -16.94 -19.64 -33.95
C SER A 3 -16.09 -19.37 -33.82
N LEU A 4 -16.02 -19.47 -34.05
CA LEU A 4 -15.04 -19.24 -33.75
C LEU A 4 -14.72 -18.90 -32.74
N GLN A 5 -15.03 -18.83 -32.39
CA GLN A 5 -14.63 -18.31 -31.29
C GLN A 5 -14.70 -19.02 -30.09
N VAL A 6 -15.24 -19.78 -30.04
CA VAL A 6 -15.66 -20.51 -28.90
C VAL A 6 -14.59 -21.36 -28.30
N SER A 7 -13.91 -22.10 -29.07
CA SER A 7 -12.88 -22.98 -28.59
C SER A 7 -11.67 -22.21 -28.07
N LEU A 8 -11.54 -20.99 -28.46
CA LEU A 8 -10.44 -20.17 -28.01
C LEU A 8 -10.49 -19.89 -26.54
N SER A 9 -11.67 -19.80 -25.98
CA SER A 9 -11.81 -19.49 -24.58
C SER A 9 -11.22 -20.56 -23.68
N VAL A 10 -11.13 -21.77 -24.17
CA VAL A 10 -10.60 -22.85 -23.36
C VAL A 10 -9.10 -22.82 -23.27
N ALA A 11 -8.46 -22.36 -24.33
CA ALA A 11 -7.01 -22.46 -24.41
C ALA A 11 -6.24 -21.43 -23.62
N ILE A 12 -6.92 -20.38 -23.13
CA ILE A 12 -6.20 -19.26 -22.62
C ILE A 12 -6.48 -18.82 -21.21
N PRO A 13 -7.16 -19.58 -20.37
CA PRO A 13 -7.53 -19.08 -19.07
C PRO A 13 -6.36 -18.58 -18.23
N GLU A 14 -5.24 -19.27 -18.27
CA GLU A 14 -4.11 -18.89 -17.48
C GLU A 14 -3.51 -17.55 -17.88
N ASN A 15 -3.34 -17.34 -19.18
CA ASN A 15 -2.84 -16.08 -19.68
C ASN A 15 -3.77 -14.93 -19.41
N MET A 16 -5.06 -15.17 -19.52
CA MET A 16 -6.07 -14.16 -19.24
C MET A 16 -6.04 -13.75 -17.77
N VAL A 17 -5.88 -14.69 -16.87
CA VAL A 17 -5.80 -14.40 -15.44
C VAL A 17 -4.60 -13.54 -15.12
N LEU A 18 -3.45 -13.83 -15.71
CA LEU A 18 -2.26 -13.03 -15.49
C LEU A 18 -2.43 -11.60 -15.96
N VAL A 19 -3.00 -11.41 -17.14
CA VAL A 19 -3.24 -10.08 -17.68
C VAL A 19 -4.20 -9.31 -16.80
N GLN A 20 -5.25 -9.95 -16.33
CA GLN A 20 -6.20 -9.29 -15.45
C GLN A 20 -5.59 -8.88 -14.13
N LYS A 21 -4.71 -9.70 -13.57
CA LYS A 21 -4.03 -9.36 -12.32
C LYS A 21 -3.15 -8.14 -12.49
N VAL A 22 -2.44 -8.05 -13.59
CA VAL A 22 -1.58 -6.90 -13.87
C VAL A 22 -2.44 -5.64 -14.03
N GLU A 23 -3.52 -5.72 -14.78
CA GLU A 23 -4.42 -4.58 -14.97
C GLU A 23 -5.01 -4.09 -13.66
N LEU A 24 -5.44 -5.01 -12.80
CA LEU A 24 -6.01 -4.65 -11.50
C LEU A 24 -4.98 -3.97 -10.62
N LYS A 25 -3.76 -4.46 -10.64
CA LYS A 25 -2.69 -3.84 -9.87
C LYS A 25 -2.43 -2.42 -10.36
N GLU A 26 -2.33 -2.25 -11.67
CA GLU A 26 -2.11 -0.94 -12.26
C GLU A 26 -3.24 0.03 -11.92
N LEU A 27 -4.48 -0.42 -11.98
CA LEU A 27 -5.62 0.40 -11.64
C LEU A 27 -5.60 0.83 -10.18
N ARG A 28 -5.23 -0.07 -9.29
CA ARG A 28 -5.11 0.26 -7.87
C ARG A 28 -4.02 1.29 -7.63
N GLU A 29 -2.88 1.11 -8.28
CA GLU A 29 -1.78 2.05 -8.14
C GLU A 29 -2.16 3.42 -8.69
N GLN A 30 -2.86 3.46 -9.82
CA GLN A 30 -3.34 4.70 -10.38
C GLN A 30 -4.33 5.41 -9.46
N GLY A 31 -5.20 4.63 -8.81
CA GLY A 31 -6.17 5.18 -7.89
C GLY A 31 -5.55 5.82 -6.66
N LEU A 32 -4.34 5.40 -6.30
CA LEU A 32 -3.62 5.96 -5.15
C LEU A 32 -2.55 6.97 -5.57
N LYS A 33 -2.30 7.10 -6.85
CA LYS A 33 -1.25 7.98 -7.34
C LYS A 33 -1.57 9.44 -7.00
N GLY A 34 -0.61 10.10 -6.37
CA GLY A 34 -0.80 11.49 -5.97
C GLY A 34 -1.69 11.67 -4.75
N VAL A 35 -2.08 10.58 -4.10
CA VAL A 35 -2.91 10.64 -2.89
C VAL A 35 -2.00 10.65 -1.67
N TYR A 36 -2.31 11.52 -0.73
CA TYR A 36 -1.63 11.58 0.56
C TYR A 36 -2.65 11.20 1.63
N TRP A 37 -2.31 10.21 2.45
CA TRP A 37 -3.17 9.80 3.56
C TRP A 37 -2.83 10.59 4.81
N SER A 38 -3.86 10.90 5.59
CA SER A 38 -3.70 11.40 6.95
C SER A 38 -3.57 10.21 7.91
N MET A 39 -3.29 10.50 9.17
CA MET A 39 -3.30 9.45 10.20
C MET A 39 -4.67 8.79 10.29
N LYS A 40 -5.74 9.57 10.16
CA LYS A 40 -7.09 9.03 10.19
C LYS A 40 -7.34 8.07 9.03
N ASP A 41 -6.85 8.43 7.84
CA ASP A 41 -6.94 7.53 6.69
C ASP A 41 -6.20 6.22 6.97
N LEU A 42 -5.03 6.31 7.56
CA LEU A 42 -4.23 5.14 7.89
C LEU A 42 -4.93 4.26 8.93
N GLU A 43 -5.58 4.88 9.91
CA GLU A 43 -6.38 4.15 10.87
C GLU A 43 -7.47 3.34 10.18
N GLN A 44 -8.15 3.95 9.23
CA GLN A 44 -9.21 3.27 8.48
C GLN A 44 -8.66 2.12 7.64
N ARG A 45 -7.52 2.35 7.01
CA ARG A 45 -6.90 1.33 6.15
C ARG A 45 -6.38 0.13 6.93
N THR A 46 -5.86 0.36 8.12
CA THR A 46 -5.27 -0.71 8.92
C THR A 46 -6.24 -1.29 9.95
N SER A 47 -7.33 -0.60 10.22
CA SER A 47 -8.28 -0.94 11.29
C SER A 47 -7.62 -0.91 12.66
N LYS A 48 -6.62 -0.05 12.82
CA LYS A 48 -5.89 0.13 14.09
C LYS A 48 -5.94 1.59 14.50
N LYS A 49 -5.82 1.85 15.80
CA LYS A 49 -5.79 3.21 16.32
C LYS A 49 -4.39 3.81 16.17
N HIS A 50 -4.31 5.13 16.18
CA HIS A 50 -3.06 5.82 15.94
C HIS A 50 -1.97 5.46 16.94
N GLU A 51 -2.32 5.19 18.20
CA GLU A 51 -1.32 4.76 19.18
C GLU A 51 -0.65 3.44 18.77
N TRP A 52 -1.46 2.48 18.35
CA TRP A 52 -0.93 1.19 17.90
C TRP A 52 -0.06 1.37 16.67
N ILE A 53 -0.52 2.19 15.73
CA ILE A 53 0.21 2.45 14.48
C ILE A 53 1.58 3.07 14.80
N LYS A 54 1.60 4.06 15.68
CA LYS A 54 2.86 4.70 16.06
C LYS A 54 3.83 3.71 16.70
N GLU A 55 3.34 2.91 17.63
CA GLU A 55 4.20 1.98 18.38
C GLU A 55 4.71 0.83 17.53
N ASN A 56 3.91 0.34 16.60
CA ASN A 56 4.23 -0.89 15.89
C ASN A 56 4.72 -0.68 14.47
N ILE A 57 4.45 0.47 13.87
CA ILE A 57 4.82 0.73 12.49
C ILE A 57 5.77 1.91 12.37
N LEU A 58 5.42 3.03 13.00
CA LEU A 58 6.10 4.29 12.71
C LEU A 58 7.35 4.53 13.53
N TYR A 59 7.34 4.17 14.81
CA TYR A 59 8.47 4.44 15.70
C TYR A 59 9.55 3.38 15.74
N PRO A 60 9.28 2.08 15.51
CA PRO A 60 10.39 1.11 15.50
C PRO A 60 11.46 1.52 14.51
N SER A 61 12.69 1.53 14.95
CA SER A 61 13.81 2.05 14.14
C SER A 61 13.98 1.26 12.84
N ARG A 62 13.70 -0.03 12.88
CA ARG A 62 13.80 -0.88 11.68
C ARG A 62 12.89 -0.42 10.56
N PHE A 63 11.73 0.16 10.91
CA PHE A 63 10.79 0.68 9.92
C PHE A 63 11.03 2.16 9.66
N ARG A 64 11.34 2.92 10.71
CA ARG A 64 11.50 4.35 10.57
C ARG A 64 12.57 4.72 9.56
N LYS A 65 13.66 3.97 9.51
CA LYS A 65 14.72 4.25 8.54
C LYS A 65 14.27 4.06 7.10
N ILE A 66 13.20 3.29 6.89
CA ILE A 66 12.60 3.11 5.56
C ILE A 66 11.53 4.17 5.31
N LEU A 67 10.75 4.47 6.33
CA LEU A 67 9.55 5.28 6.20
C LEU A 67 9.83 6.79 6.20
N ASP A 68 10.74 7.23 7.04
CA ASP A 68 10.93 8.66 7.28
C ASP A 68 11.40 9.38 6.02
N VAL A 69 10.70 10.44 5.66
CA VAL A 69 11.02 11.23 4.49
C VAL A 69 12.43 11.79 4.56
N GLU A 70 12.94 12.04 5.75
CA GLU A 70 14.32 12.52 5.93
C GLU A 70 15.37 11.48 5.54
N ASN A 71 14.98 10.22 5.53
CA ASN A 71 15.82 9.13 5.08
C ASN A 71 15.49 8.69 3.66
N GLY A 72 14.76 9.51 2.92
CA GLY A 72 14.35 9.18 1.56
C GLY A 72 13.08 8.37 1.48
N GLY A 73 12.34 8.28 2.57
CA GLY A 73 11.11 7.50 2.63
C GLY A 73 9.88 8.28 2.18
N PHE A 74 8.73 7.82 2.61
CA PHE A 74 7.45 8.31 2.11
C PHE A 74 6.46 8.65 3.22
N VAL A 75 6.95 8.86 4.44
CA VAL A 75 6.13 9.28 5.57
C VAL A 75 6.70 10.56 6.17
N TYR A 76 5.84 11.56 6.30
CA TYR A 76 6.21 12.78 6.98
C TYR A 76 5.92 12.64 8.47
N TYR A 77 6.96 12.69 9.29
CA TYR A 77 6.86 12.65 10.75
C TYR A 77 6.74 14.09 11.26
N PRO A 78 5.64 14.45 11.93
CA PRO A 78 5.51 15.82 12.46
C PRO A 78 6.61 16.15 13.44
N LYS A 79 7.15 17.36 13.33
CA LYS A 79 8.26 17.80 14.18
C LYS A 79 7.83 18.80 15.24
N SER A 80 6.67 19.41 15.07
CA SER A 80 6.20 20.41 15.99
C SER A 80 4.70 20.40 16.08
N LYS A 81 4.19 21.06 17.12
CA LYS A 81 2.76 21.20 17.34
C LYS A 81 2.13 21.91 16.13
N GLY A 82 0.99 21.43 15.69
CA GLY A 82 0.32 21.97 14.53
C GLY A 82 0.65 21.29 13.22
N GLN A 83 1.69 20.50 13.19
CA GLN A 83 1.99 19.67 12.02
C GLN A 83 1.28 18.33 12.13
N THR A 84 0.97 17.74 10.99
CA THR A 84 0.26 16.47 10.95
C THR A 84 1.02 15.45 10.14
N TRP A 85 0.76 14.18 10.40
CA TRP A 85 1.32 13.08 9.64
C TRP A 85 0.82 13.12 8.22
N SER A 86 1.67 12.73 7.29
CA SER A 86 1.29 12.58 5.90
C SER A 86 2.00 11.35 5.33
N PHE A 87 1.26 10.55 4.59
CA PHE A 87 1.75 9.29 4.05
C PHE A 87 1.50 9.27 2.55
N GLN A 88 2.53 8.96 1.77
CA GLN A 88 2.35 8.78 0.33
C GLN A 88 1.60 7.46 0.12
N ALA A 89 0.37 7.55 -0.36
CA ALA A 89 -0.55 6.41 -0.33
C ALA A 89 -0.04 5.19 -1.09
N THR A 90 0.48 5.36 -2.30
CA THR A 90 0.96 4.23 -3.08
C THR A 90 2.06 3.45 -2.37
N LYS A 91 3.06 4.16 -1.87
CA LYS A 91 4.21 3.52 -1.24
C LYS A 91 3.87 3.00 0.14
N MET A 92 3.00 3.70 0.86
CA MET A 92 2.56 3.21 2.17
C MET A 92 1.73 1.95 2.05
N ALA A 93 0.86 1.87 1.05
CA ALA A 93 0.09 0.67 0.78
C ALA A 93 1.01 -0.52 0.48
N ASP A 94 2.00 -0.32 -0.36
CA ASP A 94 2.99 -1.36 -0.67
C ASP A 94 3.74 -1.79 0.57
N PHE A 95 4.14 -0.83 1.40
CA PHE A 95 4.87 -1.12 2.63
C PHE A 95 4.03 -1.98 3.57
N LEU A 96 2.77 -1.62 3.76
CA LEU A 96 1.88 -2.37 4.64
C LEU A 96 1.69 -3.80 4.18
N ASP A 97 1.55 -4.00 2.87
CA ASP A 97 1.43 -5.34 2.31
C ASP A 97 2.72 -6.14 2.45
N LYS A 98 3.82 -5.53 2.10
CA LYS A 98 5.13 -6.19 2.08
C LYS A 98 5.59 -6.57 3.48
N HIS A 99 5.33 -5.72 4.46
CA HIS A 99 5.85 -5.90 5.81
C HIS A 99 4.79 -6.37 6.82
N PHE A 100 3.67 -6.87 6.34
CA PHE A 100 2.60 -7.30 7.24
C PHE A 100 3.13 -8.26 8.30
N LYS A 101 3.85 -9.28 7.86
CA LYS A 101 4.42 -10.27 8.78
C LYS A 101 5.38 -9.63 9.78
N ASP A 102 6.23 -8.74 9.29
CA ASP A 102 7.24 -8.10 10.13
C ASP A 102 6.60 -7.19 11.17
N ILE A 103 5.51 -6.52 10.82
CA ILE A 103 4.81 -5.64 11.74
C ILE A 103 4.25 -6.42 12.92
N TYR A 104 3.76 -7.63 12.67
CA TYR A 104 3.17 -8.47 13.72
C TYR A 104 4.17 -9.41 14.37
N SER A 105 5.42 -9.43 13.92
CA SER A 105 6.47 -10.23 14.53
C SER A 105 7.20 -9.39 15.55
N VAL A 106 7.11 -9.75 16.77
CA VAL A 106 7.76 -9.01 17.84
C VAL A 106 8.90 -9.82 18.42
#